data_0df38c3db7188c85265226ba33d2ab94
#
_entry.id   0df38c3db7188c85265226ba33d2ab94
#
_cell.length_a   1.000
_cell.length_b   1.000
_cell.length_c   1.000
_cell.angle_alpha   90.00
_cell.angle_beta   90.00
_cell.angle_gamma   90.00
#
_symmetry.space_group_name_H-M   'P 1'
#
loop_
_entity.id
_entity.type
_entity.pdbx_description
1 polymer ?
#
loop_
_entity_poly.entity_id
_entity_poly.type
_entity_poly.pdbx_seq_one_letter_code
_entity_poly.pdbx_strand_id
1 'polypeptide(L)'
;MDGSTVAPARTAAQQAGDTAESLVLVRLLAAGWSVLARNVHVGRHELDLVAVDPGPPAMLVVVEVRWRTSRGFGLPEETVDHRKRSRVRMATYGLRDRGVLPDGEPLPRLPIRFDLVVVEPGDRRGEPTIRHYRAAF
;
A
#
# COMPACT_ATOMS: atom_id res chain seq x y z
N MET A 1 34.26 -10.21 -16.37
CA MET A 1 33.73 -8.85 -16.58
C MET A 1 32.32 -8.79 -16.09
N ASP A 2 32.13 -7.95 -15.13
CA ASP A 2 30.85 -7.80 -14.49
C ASP A 2 29.89 -7.04 -15.40
N GLY A 3 28.89 -7.72 -15.94
CA GLY A 3 27.86 -7.11 -16.75
C GLY A 3 26.73 -6.43 -15.93
N SER A 4 26.92 -6.29 -14.63
CA SER A 4 25.86 -5.72 -13.79
C SER A 4 25.72 -4.23 -14.04
N THR A 5 24.51 -3.82 -14.41
CA THR A 5 24.13 -2.43 -14.42
C THR A 5 23.84 -2.03 -12.98
N VAL A 6 24.62 -1.08 -12.46
CA VAL A 6 24.34 -0.54 -11.13
C VAL A 6 23.05 0.26 -11.22
N ALA A 7 22.04 -0.15 -10.48
CA ALA A 7 20.78 0.59 -10.41
C ALA A 7 21.04 2.02 -9.87
N PRO A 8 20.36 3.04 -10.40
CA PRO A 8 20.48 4.38 -9.85
C PRO A 8 20.20 4.38 -8.34
N ALA A 9 20.92 5.19 -7.61
CA ALA A 9 20.67 5.33 -6.18
C ALA A 9 19.22 5.84 -5.95
N ARG A 10 18.52 5.23 -5.01
CA ARG A 10 17.16 5.67 -4.67
C ARG A 10 17.22 7.00 -3.95
N THR A 11 16.25 7.85 -4.24
CA THR A 11 16.10 9.14 -3.54
C THR A 11 15.69 8.89 -2.07
N ALA A 12 15.88 9.90 -1.23
CA ALA A 12 15.43 9.85 0.16
C ALA A 12 13.92 9.59 0.26
N ALA A 13 13.13 10.20 -0.64
CA ALA A 13 11.68 10.01 -0.69
C ALA A 13 11.32 8.57 -1.06
N GLN A 14 12.01 7.97 -2.05
CA GLN A 14 11.80 6.58 -2.44
C GLN A 14 12.17 5.62 -1.31
N GLN A 15 13.27 5.87 -0.62
CA GLN A 15 13.70 5.07 0.53
C GLN A 15 12.69 5.15 1.68
N ALA A 16 12.16 6.34 1.98
CA ALA A 16 11.13 6.52 2.99
C ALA A 16 9.85 5.75 2.63
N GLY A 17 9.42 5.80 1.36
CA GLY A 17 8.27 5.06 0.87
C GLY A 17 8.46 3.55 1.00
N ASP A 18 9.62 3.04 0.60
CA ASP A 18 9.94 1.61 0.72
C ASP A 18 9.97 1.16 2.19
N THR A 19 10.52 1.99 3.07
CA THR A 19 10.54 1.71 4.50
C THR A 19 9.13 1.68 5.08
N ALA A 20 8.28 2.64 4.72
CA ALA A 20 6.90 2.69 5.16
C ALA A 20 6.12 1.45 4.70
N GLU A 21 6.22 1.07 3.44
CA GLU A 21 5.57 -0.13 2.91
C GLU A 21 6.02 -1.39 3.65
N SER A 22 7.32 -1.53 3.93
CA SER A 22 7.86 -2.67 4.66
C SER A 22 7.34 -2.75 6.09
N LEU A 23 7.24 -1.61 6.78
CA LEU A 23 6.67 -1.54 8.13
C LEU A 23 5.20 -1.95 8.14
N VAL A 24 4.43 -1.47 7.16
CA VAL A 24 3.02 -1.82 7.02
C VAL A 24 2.85 -3.30 6.72
N LEU A 25 3.67 -3.84 5.81
CA LEU A 25 3.67 -5.27 5.49
C LEU A 25 3.84 -6.12 6.74
N VAL A 26 4.85 -5.83 7.55
CA VAL A 26 5.11 -6.57 8.80
C VAL A 26 3.90 -6.49 9.74
N ARG A 27 3.31 -5.31 9.86
CA ARG A 27 2.15 -5.11 10.73
C ARG A 27 0.93 -5.88 10.27
N LEU A 28 0.65 -5.90 8.97
CA LEU A 28 -0.48 -6.66 8.42
C LEU A 28 -0.30 -8.16 8.63
N LEU A 29 0.90 -8.68 8.39
CA LEU A 29 1.21 -10.08 8.61
C LEU A 29 1.05 -10.45 10.08
N ALA A 30 1.51 -9.60 11.00
CA ALA A 30 1.35 -9.82 12.44
C ALA A 30 -0.12 -9.81 12.87
N ALA A 31 -0.97 -9.08 12.17
CA ALA A 31 -2.41 -9.06 12.42
C ALA A 31 -3.16 -10.24 11.77
N GLY A 32 -2.47 -11.14 11.11
CA GLY A 32 -3.05 -12.32 10.49
C GLY A 32 -3.53 -12.11 9.05
N TRP A 33 -3.22 -10.97 8.44
CA TRP A 33 -3.56 -10.72 7.04
C TRP A 33 -2.63 -11.49 6.11
N SER A 34 -3.11 -11.78 4.91
CA SER A 34 -2.28 -12.31 3.83
C SER A 34 -1.95 -11.17 2.87
N VAL A 35 -0.68 -10.93 2.61
CA VAL A 35 -0.28 -9.93 1.61
C VAL A 35 -0.04 -10.65 0.30
N LEU A 36 -0.83 -10.29 -0.72
CA LEU A 36 -0.83 -10.98 -2.01
C LEU A 36 0.18 -10.38 -2.98
N ALA A 37 0.36 -9.08 -2.96
CA ALA A 37 1.28 -8.39 -3.87
C ALA A 37 1.64 -7.00 -3.35
N ARG A 38 2.79 -6.49 -3.81
CA ARG A 38 3.29 -5.14 -3.53
C ARG A 38 3.57 -4.45 -4.86
N ASN A 39 3.41 -3.12 -4.87
CA ASN A 39 3.78 -2.29 -6.02
C ASN A 39 3.20 -2.84 -7.32
N VAL A 40 1.89 -3.07 -7.33
CA VAL A 40 1.19 -3.67 -8.45
C VAL A 40 0.91 -2.61 -9.51
N HIS A 41 1.47 -2.81 -10.70
CA HIS A 41 1.23 -1.92 -11.82
C HIS A 41 0.03 -2.38 -12.63
N VAL A 42 -0.94 -1.47 -12.82
CA VAL A 42 -2.09 -1.67 -13.68
C VAL A 42 -2.17 -0.48 -14.64
N GLY A 43 -1.75 -0.69 -15.89
CA GLY A 43 -1.58 0.41 -16.83
C GLY A 43 -0.54 1.40 -16.33
N ARG A 44 -0.95 2.66 -16.15
CA ARG A 44 -0.08 3.73 -15.62
C ARG A 44 -0.19 3.92 -14.11
N HIS A 45 -1.01 3.13 -13.46
CA HIS A 45 -1.28 3.27 -12.04
C HIS A 45 -0.53 2.21 -11.25
N GLU A 46 -0.29 2.51 -9.99
CA GLU A 46 0.37 1.59 -9.07
C GLU A 46 -0.45 1.46 -7.80
N LEU A 47 -0.61 0.23 -7.34
CA LEU A 47 -1.20 -0.10 -6.04
C LEU A 47 -0.08 -0.46 -5.08
N ASP A 48 -0.04 0.15 -3.92
CA ASP A 48 1.06 -0.07 -2.96
C ASP A 48 1.04 -1.50 -2.42
N LEU A 49 -0.10 -1.93 -1.87
CA LEU A 49 -0.28 -3.28 -1.35
C LEU A 49 -1.66 -3.82 -1.71
N VAL A 50 -1.72 -5.10 -2.03
CA VAL A 50 -2.96 -5.85 -2.19
C VAL A 50 -2.93 -7.00 -1.19
N ALA A 51 -3.94 -7.07 -0.32
CA ALA A 51 -3.93 -8.00 0.80
C ALA A 51 -5.33 -8.58 1.03
N VAL A 52 -5.39 -9.62 1.85
CA VAL A 52 -6.65 -10.17 2.36
C VAL A 52 -6.71 -9.96 3.87
N ASP A 53 -7.73 -9.22 4.29
CA ASP A 53 -8.13 -9.16 5.68
C ASP A 53 -9.00 -10.39 5.95
N PRO A 54 -8.59 -11.28 6.87
CA PRO A 54 -9.35 -12.50 7.11
C PRO A 54 -10.73 -12.28 7.73
N GLY A 55 -10.97 -11.11 8.25
CA GLY A 55 -12.25 -10.76 8.87
C GLY A 55 -12.57 -11.54 10.13
N PRO A 56 -13.84 -11.97 10.36
CA PRO A 56 -14.97 -12.01 9.43
C PRO A 56 -15.65 -10.66 9.20
N PRO A 57 -16.19 -10.38 8.00
CA PRO A 57 -16.03 -11.13 6.75
C PRO A 57 -14.68 -10.90 6.09
N ALA A 58 -14.18 -11.89 5.33
CA ALA A 58 -12.95 -11.73 4.57
C ALA A 58 -13.12 -10.68 3.47
N MET A 59 -12.12 -9.82 3.31
CA MET A 59 -12.13 -8.72 2.34
C MET A 59 -10.83 -8.71 1.55
N LEU A 60 -10.94 -8.37 0.27
CA LEU A 60 -9.78 -8.00 -0.54
C LEU A 60 -9.51 -6.52 -0.28
N VAL A 61 -8.35 -6.22 0.28
CA VAL A 61 -8.03 -4.85 0.69
C VAL A 61 -6.90 -4.30 -0.15
N VAL A 62 -7.16 -3.17 -0.79
CA VAL A 62 -6.11 -2.37 -1.43
C VAL A 62 -5.68 -1.32 -0.42
N VAL A 63 -4.40 -1.37 -0.04
CA VAL A 63 -3.84 -0.52 1.00
C VAL A 63 -2.92 0.51 0.36
N GLU A 64 -3.28 1.78 0.53
CA GLU A 64 -2.40 2.89 0.20
C GLU A 64 -1.55 3.24 1.41
N VAL A 65 -0.25 3.36 1.20
CA VAL A 65 0.72 3.66 2.26
C VAL A 65 1.24 5.07 2.08
N ARG A 66 1.19 5.85 3.14
CA ARG A 66 1.70 7.22 3.17
C ARG A 66 2.76 7.38 4.25
N TRP A 67 3.91 7.90 3.85
CA TRP A 67 4.90 8.41 4.78
C TRP A 67 4.62 9.88 5.03
N ARG A 68 4.46 10.27 6.29
CA ARG A 68 4.14 11.66 6.65
C ARG A 68 5.19 12.19 7.61
N THR A 69 5.92 13.22 7.18
CA THR A 69 6.99 13.83 7.97
C THR A 69 6.54 15.05 8.77
N SER A 70 5.33 15.57 8.52
CA SER A 70 4.81 16.79 9.15
C SER A 70 3.37 16.59 9.57
N ARG A 71 3.06 16.99 10.82
CA ARG A 71 1.69 16.92 11.36
C ARG A 71 0.85 18.16 11.06
N GLY A 72 1.34 19.08 10.23
CA GLY A 72 0.77 20.43 10.14
C GLY A 72 -0.44 20.61 9.24
N PHE A 73 -0.88 19.61 8.47
CA PHE A 73 -1.82 19.87 7.38
C PHE A 73 -2.89 18.79 7.28
N GLY A 74 -4.06 19.06 7.86
CA GLY A 74 -5.26 18.26 7.66
C GLY A 74 -5.22 16.88 8.32
N LEU A 75 -6.30 16.15 8.17
CA LEU A 75 -6.41 14.77 8.61
C LEU A 75 -5.71 13.85 7.61
N PRO A 76 -5.15 12.70 8.05
CA PRO A 76 -4.50 11.75 7.13
C PRO A 76 -5.38 11.33 5.96
N GLU A 77 -6.68 11.19 6.15
CA GLU A 77 -7.64 10.84 5.10
C GLU A 77 -7.70 11.91 4.00
N GLU A 78 -7.40 13.15 4.33
CA GLU A 78 -7.39 14.27 3.37
C GLU A 78 -6.15 14.27 2.48
N THR A 79 -5.12 13.49 2.82
CA THR A 79 -3.90 13.41 2.02
C THR A 79 -4.08 12.60 0.73
N VAL A 80 -5.15 11.80 0.65
CA VAL A 80 -5.50 11.07 -0.57
C VAL A 80 -6.58 11.87 -1.28
N ASP A 81 -6.21 12.67 -2.27
CA ASP A 81 -7.15 13.50 -2.98
C ASP A 81 -8.09 12.68 -3.88
N HIS A 82 -9.13 13.33 -4.38
CA HIS A 82 -10.17 12.71 -5.20
C HIS A 82 -9.60 12.05 -6.48
N ARG A 83 -8.61 12.66 -7.10
CA ARG A 83 -7.98 12.11 -8.31
C ARG A 83 -7.23 10.83 -8.00
N LYS A 84 -6.48 10.81 -6.90
CA LYS A 84 -5.76 9.61 -6.47
C LYS A 84 -6.71 8.48 -6.11
N ARG A 85 -7.79 8.79 -5.42
CA ARG A 85 -8.84 7.80 -5.10
C ARG A 85 -9.40 7.16 -6.36
N SER A 86 -9.73 7.98 -7.36
CA SER A 86 -10.24 7.48 -8.64
C SER A 86 -9.25 6.59 -9.36
N ARG A 87 -7.97 6.97 -9.38
CA ARG A 87 -6.91 6.17 -10.02
C ARG A 87 -6.74 4.82 -9.33
N VAL A 88 -6.73 4.80 -8.00
CA VAL A 88 -6.60 3.56 -7.24
C VAL A 88 -7.79 2.65 -7.50
N ARG A 89 -9.00 3.18 -7.53
CA ARG A 89 -10.20 2.41 -7.84
C ARG A 89 -10.16 1.84 -9.25
N MET A 90 -9.80 2.65 -10.24
CA MET A 90 -9.68 2.20 -11.63
C MET A 90 -8.64 1.10 -11.78
N ALA A 91 -7.49 1.27 -11.14
CA ALA A 91 -6.44 0.25 -11.15
C ALA A 91 -6.93 -1.05 -10.50
N THR A 92 -7.66 -0.96 -9.41
CA THR A 92 -8.21 -2.12 -8.70
C THR A 92 -9.23 -2.86 -9.55
N TYR A 93 -10.13 -2.15 -10.22
CA TYR A 93 -11.10 -2.76 -11.12
C TYR A 93 -10.43 -3.40 -12.33
N GLY A 94 -9.38 -2.77 -12.86
CA GLY A 94 -8.56 -3.35 -13.93
C GLY A 94 -7.87 -4.64 -13.49
N LEU A 95 -7.36 -4.68 -12.27
CA LEU A 95 -6.77 -5.89 -11.68
C LEU A 95 -7.83 -6.99 -11.53
N ARG A 96 -9.02 -6.63 -11.06
CA ARG A 96 -10.16 -7.56 -10.92
C ARG A 96 -10.60 -8.13 -12.26
N ASP A 97 -10.67 -7.29 -13.29
CA ASP A 97 -11.01 -7.74 -14.65
C ASP A 97 -9.96 -8.70 -15.20
N ARG A 98 -8.70 -8.45 -14.92
CA ARG A 98 -7.60 -9.35 -15.28
C ARG A 98 -7.69 -10.68 -14.54
N GLY A 99 -8.13 -10.66 -13.28
CA GLY A 99 -8.39 -11.84 -12.47
C GLY A 99 -7.16 -12.58 -11.96
N VAL A 100 -5.96 -12.05 -12.23
CA VAL A 100 -4.71 -12.68 -11.81
C VAL A 100 -3.77 -11.61 -11.21
N LEU A 101 -2.98 -12.05 -10.25
CA LEU A 101 -1.92 -11.25 -9.64
C LEU A 101 -0.66 -11.24 -10.54
N PRO A 102 0.30 -10.34 -10.28
CA PRO A 102 1.54 -10.32 -11.06
C PRO A 102 2.31 -11.63 -11.08
N ASP A 103 2.20 -12.45 -10.03
CA ASP A 103 2.84 -13.76 -9.95
C ASP A 103 2.05 -14.86 -10.68
N GLY A 104 0.92 -14.53 -11.30
CA GLY A 104 0.07 -15.48 -12.01
C GLY A 104 -0.99 -16.19 -11.15
N GLU A 105 -0.96 -15.98 -9.84
CA GLU A 105 -1.96 -16.56 -8.95
C GLU A 105 -3.32 -15.89 -9.14
N PRO A 106 -4.44 -16.62 -9.01
CA PRO A 106 -5.76 -16.03 -9.12
C PRO A 106 -6.00 -14.97 -8.04
N LEU A 107 -6.60 -13.87 -8.44
CA LEU A 107 -7.06 -12.86 -7.50
C LEU A 107 -8.29 -13.41 -6.74
N PRO A 108 -8.30 -13.41 -5.40
CA PRO A 108 -9.46 -13.87 -4.64
C PRO A 108 -10.71 -13.04 -4.97
N ARG A 109 -11.84 -13.72 -5.13
CA ARG A 109 -13.14 -13.10 -5.39
C ARG A 109 -13.82 -12.71 -4.09
N LEU A 110 -13.29 -11.70 -3.45
CA LEU A 110 -13.81 -11.16 -2.20
C LEU A 110 -14.31 -9.74 -2.42
N PRO A 111 -15.22 -9.26 -1.57
CA PRO A 111 -15.55 -7.82 -1.57
C PRO A 111 -14.30 -6.98 -1.38
N ILE A 112 -14.25 -5.84 -2.06
CA ILE A 112 -13.11 -4.94 -2.03
C ILE A 112 -13.30 -3.85 -0.99
N ARG A 113 -12.21 -3.53 -0.27
CA ARG A 113 -12.13 -2.39 0.65
C ARG A 113 -10.86 -1.62 0.35
N PHE A 114 -10.93 -0.30 0.46
CA PHE A 114 -9.77 0.58 0.25
C PHE A 114 -9.35 1.17 1.58
N ASP A 115 -8.14 0.86 2.01
CA ASP A 115 -7.59 1.32 3.29
C ASP A 115 -6.43 2.28 3.06
N LEU A 116 -6.25 3.20 3.99
CA LEU A 116 -5.11 4.10 4.03
C LEU A 116 -4.31 3.79 5.29
N VAL A 117 -3.01 3.60 5.15
CA VAL A 117 -2.11 3.47 6.28
C VAL A 117 -1.08 4.58 6.24
N VAL A 118 -1.04 5.37 7.31
CA VAL A 118 -0.11 6.49 7.44
C VAL A 118 1.00 6.10 8.41
N VAL A 119 2.24 6.21 7.94
CA VAL A 119 3.42 5.99 8.74
C VAL A 119 4.06 7.34 9.04
N GLU A 120 4.20 7.66 10.32
CA GLU A 120 4.87 8.88 10.78
C GLU A 120 6.22 8.51 11.37
N PRO A 121 7.28 9.34 11.20
CA PRO A 121 8.55 9.09 11.83
C PRO A 121 8.39 9.03 13.33
N GLY A 122 9.24 8.24 13.97
CA GLY A 122 9.18 8.02 15.39
C GLY A 122 9.42 9.27 16.22
N ASP A 123 9.00 9.17 17.46
CA ASP A 123 9.33 10.14 18.51
C ASP A 123 10.83 10.08 18.85
N ARG A 124 11.21 10.65 19.99
CA ARG A 124 12.60 10.66 20.47
C ARG A 124 13.22 9.26 20.60
N ARG A 125 12.41 8.21 20.66
CA ARG A 125 12.87 6.81 20.76
C ARG A 125 13.07 6.16 19.39
N GLY A 126 12.72 6.85 18.30
CA GLY A 126 12.91 6.37 16.94
C GLY A 126 11.88 5.38 16.44
N GLU A 127 10.84 5.07 17.22
CA GLU A 127 9.80 4.14 16.79
C GLU A 127 8.75 4.85 15.93
N PRO A 128 8.51 4.40 14.68
CA PRO A 128 7.48 5.00 13.84
C PRO A 128 6.09 4.71 14.38
N THR A 129 5.17 5.66 14.19
CA THR A 129 3.76 5.49 14.47
C THR A 129 3.04 5.09 13.21
N ILE A 130 2.21 4.06 13.29
CA ILE A 130 1.42 3.56 12.17
C ILE A 130 -0.06 3.73 12.50
N ARG A 131 -0.78 4.42 11.62
CA ARG A 131 -2.22 4.62 11.75
C ARG A 131 -2.92 3.99 10.55
N HIS A 132 -3.87 3.11 10.82
CA HIS A 132 -4.61 2.38 9.81
C HIS A 132 -6.05 2.88 9.76
N TYR A 133 -6.44 3.42 8.61
CA TYR A 133 -7.79 3.91 8.35
C TYR A 133 -8.49 2.95 7.40
N ARG A 134 -9.42 2.16 7.93
CA ARG A 134 -10.18 1.20 7.14
C ARG A 134 -11.28 1.90 6.35
N ALA A 135 -11.55 1.42 5.14
CA ALA A 135 -12.56 1.98 4.26
C ALA A 135 -12.41 3.50 4.11
N ALA A 136 -11.18 3.94 3.90
CA ALA A 136 -10.83 5.37 3.89
C ALA A 136 -11.22 6.08 2.60
N PHE A 137 -11.51 5.33 1.53
CA PHE A 137 -11.92 5.93 0.25
C PHE A 137 -12.60 4.93 -0.70
#